data_45d0368521170fffedf1ae7a3da302a2
#
_entry.id   45d0368521170fffedf1ae7a3da302a2
#
_cell.length_a   1.000
_cell.length_b   1.000
_cell.length_c   1.000
_cell.angle_alpha   90.00
_cell.angle_beta   90.00
_cell.angle_gamma   90.00
#
_symmetry.space_group_name_H-M   'P 1'
#
loop_
_entity.id
_entity.type
_entity.pdbx_description
1 polymer ?
#
loop_
_entity_poly.entity_id
_entity_poly.type
_entity_poly.pdbx_seq_one_letter_code
_entity_poly.pdbx_strand_id
1 'polypeptide(L)'
;MSRLVLGLMAGLASVPAFAEETATGTAPTMTAAERKALRDEVRAYLLENPEVLIEAMDVLQQREELAGLERDTQVIAANSARIFANPNDWVGGNPNGDITLVEFMDYRCGYCRKAYAEVEELIASDGNIRFVVKEFPILGEASMMSAQFAIALRQLHGDEAYEKAHHALIALRGEPTAETLTRLADDLGYEAQPVFDRMNSPEVMAVIQDNYALAEMMDITGTPAFIMGDGVMRGYAPLDVMRDFVADMRADG
;
A
#
# COMPACT_ATOMS: atom_id res chain seq x y z
N MET A 1 -45.06 37.65 -63.42
CA MET A 1 -46.57 37.69 -63.39
C MET A 1 -47.02 36.53 -62.51
N SER A 2 -47.94 36.83 -61.67
CA SER A 2 -48.74 36.01 -60.74
C SER A 2 -48.16 35.68 -59.39
N ARG A 3 -48.66 36.46 -58.45
CA ARG A 3 -48.51 36.26 -57.00
C ARG A 3 -49.52 35.19 -56.53
N LEU A 4 -49.09 34.26 -55.71
CA LEU A 4 -50.05 33.44 -54.95
C LEU A 4 -49.71 33.61 -53.46
N VAL A 5 -50.68 34.24 -52.77
CA VAL A 5 -50.65 34.41 -51.30
C VAL A 5 -51.30 33.17 -50.71
N LEU A 6 -50.60 32.47 -49.83
CA LEU A 6 -51.20 31.37 -49.08
C LEU A 6 -51.23 31.77 -47.60
N GLY A 7 -52.46 31.93 -47.10
CA GLY A 7 -52.74 32.32 -45.73
C GLY A 7 -52.37 31.19 -44.71
N LEU A 8 -51.68 31.56 -43.63
CA LEU A 8 -51.33 30.69 -42.51
C LEU A 8 -52.42 30.82 -41.43
N MET A 9 -53.28 29.80 -41.31
CA MET A 9 -54.21 29.69 -40.18
C MET A 9 -53.42 29.19 -38.92
N ALA A 10 -53.36 30.03 -37.89
CA ALA A 10 -52.85 29.67 -36.59
C ALA A 10 -53.92 28.92 -35.79
N GLY A 11 -53.72 27.60 -35.64
CA GLY A 11 -54.50 26.79 -34.72
C GLY A 11 -53.90 26.86 -33.32
N LEU A 12 -54.54 27.50 -32.35
CA LEU A 12 -54.21 27.44 -30.92
C LEU A 12 -54.60 26.04 -30.39
N ALA A 13 -53.64 25.17 -30.19
CA ALA A 13 -53.83 23.95 -29.43
C ALA A 13 -53.63 24.27 -27.92
N SER A 14 -54.72 24.20 -27.17
CA SER A 14 -54.71 24.28 -25.70
C SER A 14 -54.06 23.01 -25.13
N VAL A 15 -52.89 23.16 -24.54
CA VAL A 15 -52.23 22.10 -23.77
C VAL A 15 -52.83 22.11 -22.36
N PRO A 16 -53.40 21.01 -21.86
CA PRO A 16 -53.83 20.94 -20.47
C PRO A 16 -52.60 21.03 -19.55
N ALA A 17 -52.58 21.99 -18.64
CA ALA A 17 -51.61 22.09 -17.57
C ALA A 17 -51.83 20.91 -16.63
N PHE A 18 -50.91 19.91 -16.65
CA PHE A 18 -50.78 18.96 -15.56
C PHE A 18 -50.27 19.72 -14.35
N ALA A 19 -51.12 19.90 -13.38
CA ALA A 19 -50.70 20.35 -12.04
C ALA A 19 -49.77 19.27 -11.44
N GLU A 20 -48.53 19.60 -11.36
CA GLU A 20 -47.50 18.83 -10.62
C GLU A 20 -47.85 18.95 -9.13
N GLU A 21 -48.58 17.94 -8.62
CA GLU A 21 -48.90 17.79 -7.22
C GLU A 21 -47.57 17.46 -6.49
N THR A 22 -46.88 18.49 -6.06
CA THR A 22 -45.71 18.34 -5.16
C THR A 22 -46.20 17.74 -3.85
N ALA A 23 -46.14 16.42 -3.77
CA ALA A 23 -46.31 15.70 -2.51
C ALA A 23 -45.17 16.08 -1.57
N THR A 24 -45.34 17.18 -0.85
CA THR A 24 -44.57 17.48 0.36
C THR A 24 -45.03 16.53 1.46
N GLY A 25 -44.65 15.25 1.32
CA GLY A 25 -44.79 14.25 2.35
C GLY A 25 -43.80 14.58 3.47
N THR A 26 -44.22 15.42 4.40
CA THR A 26 -43.52 15.50 5.71
C THR A 26 -43.61 14.11 6.33
N ALA A 27 -42.46 13.43 6.41
CA ALA A 27 -42.36 12.18 7.17
C ALA A 27 -42.97 12.41 8.56
N PRO A 28 -43.81 11.50 9.06
CA PRO A 28 -44.48 11.70 10.35
C PRO A 28 -43.44 11.93 11.43
N THR A 29 -43.41 13.13 12.00
CA THR A 29 -42.48 13.49 13.08
C THR A 29 -43.01 12.85 14.34
N MET A 30 -42.25 11.84 14.86
CA MET A 30 -42.56 11.20 16.13
C MET A 30 -42.69 12.24 17.26
N THR A 31 -43.71 12.09 18.09
CA THR A 31 -43.87 12.86 19.32
C THR A 31 -42.73 12.57 20.30
N ALA A 32 -42.54 13.43 21.28
CA ALA A 32 -41.54 13.23 22.33
C ALA A 32 -41.78 11.93 23.14
N ALA A 33 -43.05 11.55 23.36
CA ALA A 33 -43.43 10.33 24.05
C ALA A 33 -43.10 9.07 23.24
N GLU A 34 -43.44 9.05 21.93
CA GLU A 34 -43.11 7.94 21.02
C GLU A 34 -41.61 7.76 20.87
N ARG A 35 -40.84 8.85 20.78
CA ARG A 35 -39.38 8.80 20.72
C ARG A 35 -38.75 8.28 22.00
N LYS A 36 -39.37 8.59 23.17
CA LYS A 36 -38.92 8.02 24.46
C LYS A 36 -39.18 6.53 24.49
N ALA A 37 -40.41 6.10 24.17
CA ALA A 37 -40.79 4.69 24.15
C ALA A 37 -39.90 3.87 23.23
N LEU A 38 -39.63 4.37 22.00
CA LEU A 38 -38.71 3.71 21.06
C LEU A 38 -37.29 3.56 21.63
N ARG A 39 -36.75 4.60 22.28
CA ARG A 39 -35.43 4.50 22.90
C ARG A 39 -35.38 3.51 24.06
N ASP A 40 -36.44 3.46 24.87
CA ASP A 40 -36.53 2.52 25.98
C ASP A 40 -36.62 1.09 25.45
N GLU A 41 -37.40 0.84 24.40
CA GLU A 41 -37.52 -0.47 23.73
C GLU A 41 -36.21 -0.91 23.08
N VAL A 42 -35.55 -0.04 22.29
CA VAL A 42 -34.23 -0.34 21.69
C VAL A 42 -33.21 -0.67 22.77
N ARG A 43 -33.22 0.08 23.88
CA ARG A 43 -32.29 -0.20 24.98
C ARG A 43 -32.58 -1.55 25.63
N ALA A 44 -33.87 -1.88 25.90
CA ALA A 44 -34.26 -3.16 26.46
C ALA A 44 -33.84 -4.31 25.55
N TYR A 45 -34.14 -4.23 24.25
CA TYR A 45 -33.75 -5.22 23.25
C TYR A 45 -32.24 -5.48 23.20
N LEU A 46 -31.43 -4.42 23.18
CA LEU A 46 -29.96 -4.55 23.14
C LEU A 46 -29.38 -5.10 24.47
N LEU A 47 -30.07 -4.88 25.61
CA LEU A 47 -29.63 -5.46 26.86
C LEU A 47 -30.08 -6.93 27.04
N GLU A 48 -31.17 -7.32 26.40
CA GLU A 48 -31.64 -8.70 26.34
C GLU A 48 -30.89 -9.53 25.29
N ASN A 49 -30.41 -8.87 24.21
CA ASN A 49 -29.72 -9.51 23.08
C ASN A 49 -28.39 -8.79 22.80
N PRO A 50 -27.39 -8.82 23.70
CA PRO A 50 -26.14 -8.08 23.54
C PRO A 50 -25.30 -8.56 22.36
N GLU A 51 -25.49 -9.79 21.90
CA GLU A 51 -24.83 -10.38 20.70
C GLU A 51 -25.11 -9.59 19.43
N VAL A 52 -26.24 -8.89 19.32
CA VAL A 52 -26.54 -8.02 18.16
C VAL A 52 -25.49 -6.93 17.95
N LEU A 53 -24.87 -6.45 19.03
CA LEU A 53 -23.77 -5.48 18.92
C LEU A 53 -22.52 -6.12 18.35
N ILE A 54 -22.23 -7.37 18.71
CA ILE A 54 -21.08 -8.12 18.17
C ILE A 54 -21.33 -8.39 16.68
N GLU A 55 -22.51 -8.89 16.32
CA GLU A 55 -22.87 -9.12 14.91
C GLU A 55 -22.76 -7.83 14.06
N ALA A 56 -23.21 -6.70 14.61
CA ALA A 56 -23.09 -5.42 13.92
C ALA A 56 -21.62 -4.98 13.75
N MET A 57 -20.76 -5.25 14.74
CA MET A 57 -19.32 -4.98 14.65
C MET A 57 -18.64 -5.88 13.62
N ASP A 58 -19.00 -7.17 13.58
CA ASP A 58 -18.45 -8.12 12.58
C ASP A 58 -18.82 -7.69 11.16
N VAL A 59 -20.07 -7.28 10.93
CA VAL A 59 -20.52 -6.75 9.62
C VAL A 59 -19.75 -5.48 9.25
N LEU A 60 -19.51 -4.59 10.20
CA LEU A 60 -18.72 -3.38 9.96
C LEU A 60 -17.27 -3.72 9.59
N GLN A 61 -16.65 -4.61 10.36
CA GLN A 61 -15.29 -5.07 10.10
C GLN A 61 -15.15 -5.70 8.72
N GLN A 62 -16.07 -6.59 8.33
CA GLN A 62 -16.08 -7.19 6.99
C GLN A 62 -16.17 -6.14 5.87
N ARG A 63 -17.00 -5.11 6.05
CA ARG A 63 -17.12 -4.02 5.08
C ARG A 63 -15.83 -3.20 4.98
N GLU A 64 -15.17 -2.94 6.10
CA GLU A 64 -13.90 -2.21 6.15
C GLU A 64 -12.78 -3.03 5.49
N GLU A 65 -12.72 -4.35 5.73
CA GLU A 65 -11.77 -5.26 5.08
C GLU A 65 -11.96 -5.28 3.56
N LEU A 66 -13.19 -5.46 3.07
CA LEU A 66 -13.49 -5.44 1.64
C LEU A 66 -13.14 -4.08 1.00
N ALA A 67 -13.52 -2.98 1.64
CA ALA A 67 -13.17 -1.64 1.16
C ALA A 67 -11.65 -1.40 1.19
N GLY A 68 -10.93 -2.03 2.11
CA GLY A 68 -9.46 -2.03 2.16
C GLY A 68 -8.85 -2.75 0.95
N LEU A 69 -9.31 -3.96 0.66
CA LEU A 69 -8.85 -4.75 -0.48
C LEU A 69 -9.11 -4.04 -1.82
N GLU A 70 -10.32 -3.48 -2.01
CA GLU A 70 -10.66 -2.72 -3.21
C GLU A 70 -9.75 -1.50 -3.38
N ARG A 71 -9.44 -0.80 -2.29
CA ARG A 71 -8.53 0.35 -2.30
C ARG A 71 -7.11 -0.08 -2.67
N ASP A 72 -6.59 -1.16 -2.05
CA ASP A 72 -5.26 -1.68 -2.34
C ASP A 72 -5.13 -2.04 -3.82
N THR A 73 -6.08 -2.80 -4.38
CA THR A 73 -6.13 -3.13 -5.81
C THR A 73 -6.10 -1.89 -6.70
N GLN A 74 -6.90 -0.86 -6.38
CA GLN A 74 -6.95 0.39 -7.16
C GLN A 74 -5.63 1.17 -7.08
N VAL A 75 -5.03 1.28 -5.89
CA VAL A 75 -3.77 2.00 -5.70
C VAL A 75 -2.61 1.26 -6.37
N ILE A 76 -2.55 -0.06 -6.28
CA ILE A 76 -1.55 -0.90 -6.95
C ILE A 76 -1.66 -0.73 -8.47
N ALA A 77 -2.85 -0.85 -9.03
CA ALA A 77 -3.07 -0.68 -10.46
C ALA A 77 -2.64 0.71 -10.96
N ALA A 78 -3.00 1.76 -10.23
CA ALA A 78 -2.65 3.15 -10.57
C ALA A 78 -1.16 3.45 -10.45
N ASN A 79 -0.41 2.71 -9.61
CA ASN A 79 1.01 2.93 -9.32
C ASN A 79 1.90 1.75 -9.74
N SER A 80 1.41 0.85 -10.57
CA SER A 80 2.08 -0.41 -10.94
C SER A 80 3.54 -0.21 -11.38
N ALA A 81 3.83 0.77 -12.22
CA ALA A 81 5.19 1.06 -12.66
C ALA A 81 6.10 1.50 -11.51
N ARG A 82 5.59 2.29 -10.55
CA ARG A 82 6.37 2.74 -9.37
C ARG A 82 6.59 1.60 -8.38
N ILE A 83 5.63 0.68 -8.25
CA ILE A 83 5.71 -0.45 -7.34
C ILE A 83 6.65 -1.51 -7.90
N PHE A 84 6.41 -1.96 -9.13
CA PHE A 84 7.03 -3.15 -9.67
C PHE A 84 8.19 -2.89 -10.65
N ALA A 85 8.30 -1.69 -11.23
CA ALA A 85 9.24 -1.43 -12.32
C ALA A 85 10.00 -0.10 -12.17
N ASN A 86 10.14 0.43 -10.96
CA ASN A 86 10.92 1.64 -10.72
C ASN A 86 12.42 1.33 -10.91
N PRO A 87 13.13 2.02 -11.83
CA PRO A 87 14.54 1.75 -12.10
C PRO A 87 15.48 2.10 -10.93
N ASN A 88 14.97 2.84 -9.95
CA ASN A 88 15.73 3.20 -8.76
C ASN A 88 15.70 2.12 -7.67
N ASP A 89 14.88 1.08 -7.82
CA ASP A 89 14.83 -0.03 -6.87
C ASP A 89 15.88 -1.09 -7.21
N TRP A 90 16.36 -1.75 -6.18
CA TRP A 90 17.14 -2.97 -6.38
C TRP A 90 16.22 -4.17 -6.65
N VAL A 91 16.68 -5.04 -7.55
CA VAL A 91 15.97 -6.25 -7.94
C VAL A 91 16.85 -7.45 -7.70
N GLY A 92 16.41 -8.33 -6.81
CA GLY A 92 17.00 -9.63 -6.52
C GLY A 92 16.18 -10.81 -7.04
N GLY A 93 16.59 -12.00 -6.67
CA GLY A 93 15.95 -13.24 -7.09
C GLY A 93 16.06 -13.47 -8.60
N ASN A 94 14.98 -13.94 -9.23
CA ASN A 94 14.91 -14.11 -10.68
C ASN A 94 14.35 -12.84 -11.36
N PRO A 95 15.14 -12.05 -12.09
CA PRO A 95 14.64 -10.83 -12.76
C PRO A 95 13.50 -11.08 -13.75
N ASN A 96 13.36 -12.31 -14.23
CA ASN A 96 12.31 -12.75 -15.16
C ASN A 96 11.25 -13.63 -14.45
N GLY A 97 11.19 -13.59 -13.12
CA GLY A 97 10.22 -14.36 -12.34
C GLY A 97 8.78 -14.02 -12.70
N ASP A 98 7.91 -15.02 -12.63
CA ASP A 98 6.48 -14.89 -12.92
C ASP A 98 5.74 -14.13 -11.81
N ILE A 99 6.24 -14.18 -10.57
CA ILE A 99 5.76 -13.41 -9.45
C ILE A 99 6.76 -12.31 -9.09
N THR A 100 6.27 -11.10 -8.86
CA THR A 100 7.08 -10.04 -8.25
C THR A 100 6.66 -9.82 -6.81
N LEU A 101 7.58 -10.10 -5.88
CA LEU A 101 7.49 -9.79 -4.47
C LEU A 101 8.16 -8.44 -4.20
N VAL A 102 7.43 -7.47 -3.69
CA VAL A 102 7.96 -6.16 -3.27
C VAL A 102 7.95 -6.09 -1.75
N GLU A 103 9.06 -5.72 -1.11
CA GLU A 103 9.16 -5.53 0.33
C GLU A 103 9.47 -4.07 0.66
N PHE A 104 8.63 -3.43 1.46
CA PHE A 104 8.96 -2.20 2.19
C PHE A 104 9.65 -2.58 3.48
N MET A 105 10.93 -2.22 3.61
CA MET A 105 11.76 -2.71 4.70
C MET A 105 12.55 -1.60 5.40
N ASP A 106 12.95 -1.89 6.63
CA ASP A 106 13.83 -1.05 7.44
C ASP A 106 14.89 -1.93 8.10
N TYR A 107 16.17 -1.61 7.95
CA TYR A 107 17.30 -2.38 8.49
C TYR A 107 17.32 -2.47 10.03
N ARG A 108 16.64 -1.54 10.71
CA ARG A 108 16.56 -1.52 12.18
C ARG A 108 15.31 -2.24 12.70
N CYS A 109 14.39 -2.61 11.82
CA CYS A 109 13.19 -3.35 12.19
C CYS A 109 13.52 -4.80 12.54
N GLY A 110 13.15 -5.21 13.77
CA GLY A 110 13.36 -6.59 14.22
C GLY A 110 12.59 -7.62 13.42
N TYR A 111 11.39 -7.24 12.92
CA TYR A 111 10.57 -8.11 12.08
C TYR A 111 11.09 -8.23 10.64
N CYS A 112 11.69 -7.16 10.07
CA CYS A 112 12.39 -7.26 8.77
C CYS A 112 13.58 -8.20 8.87
N ARG A 113 14.38 -8.11 9.94
CA ARG A 113 15.48 -9.04 10.20
C ARG A 113 15.03 -10.49 10.39
N LYS A 114 13.86 -10.69 10.99
CA LYS A 114 13.26 -12.01 11.12
C LYS A 114 12.75 -12.52 9.76
N ALA A 115 12.06 -11.68 9.00
CA ALA A 115 11.53 -12.03 7.68
C ALA A 115 12.63 -12.34 6.67
N TYR A 116 13.78 -11.68 6.77
CA TYR A 116 14.88 -11.78 5.83
C TYR A 116 15.27 -13.23 5.48
N ALA A 117 15.52 -14.08 6.48
CA ALA A 117 15.89 -15.47 6.24
C ALA A 117 14.77 -16.28 5.56
N GLU A 118 13.53 -15.95 5.86
CA GLU A 118 12.35 -16.63 5.29
C GLU A 118 12.07 -16.15 3.86
N VAL A 119 12.29 -14.87 3.56
CA VAL A 119 12.20 -14.31 2.20
C VAL A 119 13.32 -14.89 1.32
N GLU A 120 14.55 -14.96 1.81
CA GLU A 120 15.66 -15.61 1.10
C GLU A 120 15.36 -17.08 0.81
N GLU A 121 14.81 -17.83 1.77
CA GLU A 121 14.41 -19.21 1.57
C GLU A 121 13.25 -19.34 0.56
N LEU A 122 12.27 -18.45 0.63
CA LEU A 122 11.17 -18.42 -0.35
C LEU A 122 11.71 -18.26 -1.77
N ILE A 123 12.54 -17.22 -1.98
CA ILE A 123 13.12 -16.90 -3.29
C ILE A 123 13.99 -18.05 -3.81
N ALA A 124 14.87 -18.61 -2.96
CA ALA A 124 15.78 -19.68 -3.33
C ALA A 124 15.05 -21.01 -3.63
N SER A 125 14.03 -21.35 -2.84
CA SER A 125 13.27 -22.60 -3.01
C SER A 125 12.29 -22.55 -4.19
N ASP A 126 11.74 -21.38 -4.51
CA ASP A 126 10.82 -21.18 -5.62
C ASP A 126 11.55 -21.02 -6.96
N GLY A 127 12.60 -20.19 -7.00
CA GLY A 127 13.45 -19.96 -8.17
C GLY A 127 12.81 -19.12 -9.28
N ASN A 128 11.55 -18.70 -9.14
CA ASN A 128 10.83 -17.92 -10.16
C ASN A 128 10.17 -16.66 -9.61
N ILE A 129 10.68 -16.15 -8.48
CA ILE A 129 10.26 -14.91 -7.85
C ILE A 129 11.25 -13.81 -8.19
N ARG A 130 10.73 -12.68 -8.69
CA ARG A 130 11.42 -11.41 -8.82
C ARG A 130 11.24 -10.63 -7.52
N PHE A 131 12.32 -10.29 -6.83
CA PHE A 131 12.27 -9.60 -5.55
C PHE A 131 12.67 -8.14 -5.70
N VAL A 132 11.87 -7.22 -5.17
CA VAL A 132 12.10 -5.76 -5.22
C VAL A 132 12.13 -5.22 -3.80
N VAL A 133 13.17 -4.47 -3.45
CA VAL A 133 13.29 -3.83 -2.13
C VAL A 133 12.96 -2.34 -2.24
N LYS A 134 12.05 -1.91 -1.37
CA LYS A 134 11.68 -0.51 -1.13
C LYS A 134 12.28 -0.07 0.22
N GLU A 135 13.32 0.72 0.16
CA GLU A 135 13.92 1.30 1.38
C GLU A 135 12.90 2.21 2.07
N PHE A 136 12.49 1.84 3.27
CA PHE A 136 11.45 2.53 4.04
C PHE A 136 11.91 2.76 5.49
N PRO A 137 12.91 3.65 5.71
CA PRO A 137 13.54 3.87 7.00
C PRO A 137 12.68 4.70 7.95
N ILE A 138 11.78 4.06 8.70
CA ILE A 138 10.79 4.70 9.60
C ILE A 138 11.17 4.69 11.08
N LEU A 139 12.27 4.03 11.46
CA LEU A 139 12.65 3.84 12.85
C LEU A 139 13.77 4.80 13.32
N GLY A 140 13.88 5.96 12.67
CA GLY A 140 14.75 7.05 13.08
C GLY A 140 16.07 7.15 12.30
N GLU A 141 17.03 7.89 12.86
CA GLU A 141 18.27 8.27 12.18
C GLU A 141 19.11 7.06 11.74
N ALA A 142 19.23 6.05 12.60
CA ALA A 142 19.96 4.82 12.27
C ALA A 142 19.37 4.06 11.07
N SER A 143 18.05 4.04 10.95
CA SER A 143 17.36 3.49 9.77
C SER A 143 17.66 4.29 8.53
N MET A 144 17.55 5.62 8.63
CA MET A 144 17.86 6.53 7.52
C MET A 144 19.30 6.37 7.03
N MET A 145 20.26 6.35 7.93
CA MET A 145 21.68 6.15 7.58
C MET A 145 21.92 4.82 6.86
N SER A 146 21.27 3.74 7.32
CA SER A 146 21.40 2.42 6.69
C SER A 146 20.84 2.42 5.28
N ALA A 147 19.62 2.94 5.07
CA ALA A 147 18.99 3.04 3.77
C ALA A 147 19.79 3.92 2.79
N GLN A 148 20.25 5.09 3.27
CA GLN A 148 21.11 5.98 2.47
C GLN A 148 22.40 5.30 2.05
N PHE A 149 23.03 4.53 2.93
CA PHE A 149 24.26 3.79 2.64
C PHE A 149 24.05 2.73 1.53
N ALA A 150 22.99 1.93 1.63
CA ALA A 150 22.66 0.92 0.64
C ALA A 150 22.36 1.55 -0.73
N ILE A 151 21.52 2.59 -0.76
CA ILE A 151 21.17 3.31 -2.00
C ILE A 151 22.41 3.99 -2.60
N ALA A 152 23.27 4.61 -1.79
CA ALA A 152 24.50 5.25 -2.24
C ALA A 152 25.44 4.24 -2.91
N LEU A 153 25.65 3.07 -2.31
CA LEU A 153 26.45 1.99 -2.89
C LEU A 153 25.87 1.51 -4.22
N ARG A 154 24.56 1.33 -4.32
CA ARG A 154 23.91 1.00 -5.59
C ARG A 154 24.15 2.04 -6.66
N GLN A 155 23.96 3.32 -6.33
CA GLN A 155 24.12 4.42 -7.29
C GLN A 155 25.57 4.61 -7.76
N LEU A 156 26.55 4.25 -6.94
CA LEU A 156 27.97 4.35 -7.28
C LEU A 156 28.52 3.09 -7.96
N HIS A 157 28.07 1.91 -7.55
CA HIS A 157 28.71 0.65 -7.87
C HIS A 157 27.75 -0.42 -8.43
N GLY A 158 26.45 -0.12 -8.52
CA GLY A 158 25.45 -1.00 -9.12
C GLY A 158 24.82 -2.01 -8.16
N ASP A 159 24.01 -2.91 -8.72
CA ASP A 159 23.13 -3.80 -7.97
C ASP A 159 23.88 -4.83 -7.10
N GLU A 160 25.05 -5.31 -7.54
CA GLU A 160 25.90 -6.22 -6.73
C GLU A 160 26.40 -5.55 -5.44
N ALA A 161 26.75 -4.25 -5.51
CA ALA A 161 27.16 -3.50 -4.34
C ALA A 161 26.02 -3.29 -3.35
N TYR A 162 24.82 -3.03 -3.87
CA TYR A 162 23.62 -2.96 -3.05
C TYR A 162 23.34 -4.28 -2.33
N GLU A 163 23.36 -5.40 -3.06
CA GLU A 163 23.09 -6.73 -2.51
C GLU A 163 24.04 -7.05 -1.34
N LYS A 164 25.34 -6.83 -1.53
CA LYS A 164 26.33 -7.00 -0.47
C LYS A 164 26.04 -6.10 0.74
N ALA A 165 25.71 -4.83 0.49
CA ALA A 165 25.37 -3.88 1.55
C ALA A 165 24.09 -4.29 2.28
N HIS A 166 23.05 -4.71 1.55
CA HIS A 166 21.78 -5.17 2.09
C HIS A 166 22.00 -6.34 3.07
N HIS A 167 22.69 -7.39 2.66
CA HIS A 167 23.02 -8.53 3.51
C HIS A 167 23.81 -8.11 4.76
N ALA A 168 24.80 -7.25 4.59
CA ALA A 168 25.65 -6.80 5.69
C ALA A 168 24.90 -5.91 6.70
N LEU A 169 24.02 -5.02 6.22
CA LEU A 169 23.20 -4.14 7.07
C LEU A 169 22.13 -4.91 7.84
N ILE A 170 21.48 -5.90 7.23
CA ILE A 170 20.55 -6.80 7.93
C ILE A 170 21.25 -7.57 9.04
N ALA A 171 22.48 -8.02 8.80
CA ALA A 171 23.29 -8.75 9.79
C ALA A 171 23.92 -7.84 10.86
N LEU A 172 23.95 -6.54 10.65
CA LEU A 172 24.62 -5.57 11.52
C LEU A 172 23.98 -5.54 12.92
N ARG A 173 24.75 -5.92 13.95
CA ARG A 173 24.28 -5.99 15.35
C ARG A 173 24.48 -4.70 16.14
N GLY A 174 25.20 -3.74 15.62
CA GLY A 174 25.47 -2.44 16.25
C GLY A 174 24.67 -1.30 15.65
N GLU A 175 24.97 -0.08 16.11
CA GLU A 175 24.46 1.13 15.47
C GLU A 175 25.22 1.40 14.17
N PRO A 176 24.55 1.85 13.12
CA PRO A 176 25.15 2.23 11.83
C PRO A 176 25.79 3.63 11.92
N THR A 177 26.77 3.77 12.83
CA THR A 177 27.54 5.02 12.96
C THR A 177 28.45 5.23 11.76
N ALA A 178 28.93 6.45 11.55
CA ALA A 178 29.90 6.73 10.48
C ALA A 178 31.12 5.79 10.55
N GLU A 179 31.65 5.51 11.76
CA GLU A 179 32.75 4.57 11.95
C GLU A 179 32.38 3.13 11.55
N THR A 180 31.17 2.68 11.92
CA THR A 180 30.68 1.33 11.58
C THR A 180 30.47 1.20 10.07
N LEU A 181 29.88 2.21 9.43
CA LEU A 181 29.65 2.20 7.99
C LEU A 181 30.94 2.36 7.19
N THR A 182 31.96 3.08 7.72
CA THR A 182 33.29 3.12 7.12
C THR A 182 33.89 1.72 7.07
N ARG A 183 33.90 1.02 8.21
CA ARG A 183 34.41 -0.38 8.25
C ARG A 183 33.62 -1.29 7.31
N LEU A 184 32.29 -1.11 7.27
CA LEU A 184 31.45 -1.90 6.40
C LEU A 184 31.77 -1.67 4.90
N ALA A 185 31.98 -0.41 4.51
CA ALA A 185 32.40 -0.07 3.14
C ALA A 185 33.75 -0.74 2.81
N ASP A 186 34.74 -0.62 3.71
CA ASP A 186 36.07 -1.21 3.54
C ASP A 186 35.99 -2.75 3.45
N ASP A 187 35.21 -3.40 4.32
CA ASP A 187 35.00 -4.86 4.32
C ASP A 187 34.32 -5.34 3.00
N LEU A 188 33.47 -4.52 2.42
CA LEU A 188 32.82 -4.78 1.14
C LEU A 188 33.70 -4.43 -0.07
N GLY A 189 34.87 -3.81 0.15
CA GLY A 189 35.83 -3.44 -0.90
C GLY A 189 35.56 -2.10 -1.57
N TYR A 190 34.85 -1.18 -0.90
CA TYR A 190 34.52 0.16 -1.40
C TYR A 190 35.15 1.25 -0.54
N GLU A 191 35.58 2.34 -1.18
CA GLU A 191 36.06 3.53 -0.48
C GLU A 191 34.90 4.23 0.23
N ALA A 192 35.02 4.46 1.54
CA ALA A 192 33.93 4.98 2.36
C ALA A 192 33.56 6.44 2.03
N GLN A 193 34.56 7.32 1.77
CA GLN A 193 34.31 8.74 1.58
C GLN A 193 33.36 9.05 0.40
N PRO A 194 33.53 8.49 -0.81
CA PRO A 194 32.58 8.67 -1.89
C PRO A 194 31.17 8.20 -1.55
N VAL A 195 31.03 7.12 -0.75
CA VAL A 195 29.72 6.62 -0.29
C VAL A 195 29.07 7.63 0.64
N PHE A 196 29.79 8.18 1.62
CA PHE A 196 29.27 9.22 2.52
C PHE A 196 28.88 10.49 1.78
N ASP A 197 29.67 10.93 0.82
CA ASP A 197 29.34 12.09 -0.01
C ASP A 197 28.03 11.84 -0.80
N ARG A 198 27.86 10.60 -1.32
CA ARG A 198 26.66 10.20 -2.08
C ARG A 198 25.43 10.05 -1.19
N MET A 199 25.55 9.51 0.03
CA MET A 199 24.44 9.35 0.98
C MET A 199 23.63 10.64 1.20
N ASN A 200 24.31 11.79 1.17
CA ASN A 200 23.69 13.09 1.40
C ASN A 200 23.15 13.75 0.11
N SER A 201 23.21 13.06 -1.01
CA SER A 201 22.78 13.63 -2.29
C SER A 201 21.27 13.69 -2.44
N PRO A 202 20.74 14.65 -3.22
CA PRO A 202 19.32 14.72 -3.52
C PRO A 202 18.76 13.46 -4.19
N GLU A 203 19.59 12.76 -4.97
CA GLU A 203 19.20 11.55 -5.70
C GLU A 203 18.95 10.36 -4.77
N VAL A 204 19.74 10.21 -3.69
CA VAL A 204 19.51 9.20 -2.65
C VAL A 204 18.22 9.53 -1.89
N MET A 205 18.07 10.80 -1.49
CA MET A 205 16.87 11.23 -0.78
C MET A 205 15.60 11.10 -1.62
N ALA A 206 15.68 11.31 -2.95
CA ALA A 206 14.53 11.17 -3.83
C ALA A 206 13.99 9.74 -3.86
N VAL A 207 14.84 8.72 -3.80
CA VAL A 207 14.40 7.31 -3.72
C VAL A 207 13.61 7.05 -2.45
N ILE A 208 14.14 7.50 -1.30
CA ILE A 208 13.46 7.33 -0.01
C ILE A 208 12.13 8.09 0.03
N GLN A 209 12.11 9.32 -0.47
CA GLN A 209 10.90 10.14 -0.51
C GLN A 209 9.82 9.54 -1.43
N ASP A 210 10.22 8.96 -2.57
CA ASP A 210 9.29 8.26 -3.46
C ASP A 210 8.67 7.03 -2.77
N ASN A 211 9.47 6.27 -2.02
CA ASN A 211 9.00 5.13 -1.25
C ASN A 211 8.07 5.56 -0.10
N TYR A 212 8.36 6.66 0.60
CA TYR A 212 7.44 7.23 1.61
C TYR A 212 6.10 7.64 1.00
N ALA A 213 6.13 8.37 -0.12
CA ALA A 213 4.91 8.79 -0.80
C ALA A 213 4.08 7.59 -1.29
N LEU A 214 4.74 6.54 -1.76
CA LEU A 214 4.07 5.31 -2.18
C LEU A 214 3.47 4.56 -0.97
N ALA A 215 4.21 4.44 0.13
CA ALA A 215 3.73 3.82 1.36
C ALA A 215 2.52 4.56 1.94
N GLU A 216 2.53 5.90 1.93
CA GLU A 216 1.40 6.72 2.37
C GLU A 216 0.14 6.45 1.52
N MET A 217 0.25 6.40 0.19
CA MET A 217 -0.88 6.09 -0.70
C MET A 217 -1.47 4.70 -0.47
N MET A 218 -0.64 3.75 0.00
CA MET A 218 -1.02 2.36 0.25
C MET A 218 -1.36 2.08 1.72
N ASP A 219 -1.40 3.11 2.56
CA ASP A 219 -1.63 2.98 4.01
C ASP A 219 -0.65 1.98 4.66
N ILE A 220 0.62 1.98 4.19
CA ILE A 220 1.71 1.20 4.78
C ILE A 220 2.37 2.06 5.87
N THR A 221 2.12 1.70 7.12
CA THR A 221 2.58 2.47 8.29
C THR A 221 3.67 1.75 9.10
N GLY A 222 4.07 0.56 8.68
CA GLY A 222 5.05 -0.28 9.37
C GLY A 222 5.84 -1.17 8.42
N THR A 223 6.89 -1.79 8.95
CA THR A 223 7.76 -2.73 8.23
C THR A 223 7.85 -4.08 8.97
N PRO A 224 8.05 -5.18 8.24
CA PRO A 224 7.98 -5.27 6.79
C PRO A 224 6.55 -5.10 6.29
N ALA A 225 6.39 -4.72 5.01
CA ALA A 225 5.13 -4.87 4.29
C ALA A 225 5.45 -5.42 2.90
N PHE A 226 4.62 -6.34 2.43
CA PHE A 226 4.84 -7.03 1.16
C PHE A 226 3.71 -6.76 0.18
N ILE A 227 4.06 -6.63 -1.11
CA ILE A 227 3.10 -6.53 -2.20
C ILE A 227 3.39 -7.64 -3.19
N MET A 228 2.36 -8.39 -3.56
CA MET A 228 2.38 -9.34 -4.67
C MET A 228 1.07 -9.22 -5.45
N GLY A 229 1.15 -9.11 -6.78
CA GLY A 229 -0.03 -8.91 -7.61
C GLY A 229 -0.83 -7.67 -7.20
N ASP A 230 -2.05 -7.84 -6.77
CA ASP A 230 -2.95 -6.80 -6.27
C ASP A 230 -3.17 -6.82 -4.74
N GLY A 231 -2.43 -7.70 -4.05
CA GLY A 231 -2.52 -7.87 -2.60
C GLY A 231 -1.40 -7.19 -1.81
N VAL A 232 -1.74 -6.74 -0.61
CA VAL A 232 -0.80 -6.15 0.36
C VAL A 232 -0.83 -6.92 1.66
N MET A 233 0.30 -7.47 2.08
CA MET A 233 0.49 -8.04 3.41
C MET A 233 1.19 -7.00 4.30
N ARG A 234 0.51 -6.50 5.32
CA ARG A 234 1.04 -5.53 6.28
C ARG A 234 1.58 -6.26 7.51
N GLY A 235 2.88 -6.13 7.72
CA GLY A 235 3.58 -6.80 8.81
C GLY A 235 4.31 -8.08 8.38
N TYR A 236 4.89 -8.74 9.37
CA TYR A 236 5.62 -9.99 9.18
C TYR A 236 4.67 -11.13 8.81
N ALA A 237 5.02 -11.86 7.75
CA ALA A 237 4.37 -13.10 7.33
C ALA A 237 5.36 -14.27 7.44
N PRO A 238 4.99 -15.39 8.10
CA PRO A 238 5.80 -16.62 8.09
C PRO A 238 5.96 -17.19 6.68
N LEU A 239 7.01 -17.98 6.48
CA LEU A 239 7.36 -18.58 5.19
C LEU A 239 6.22 -19.39 4.56
N ASP A 240 5.49 -20.17 5.36
CA ASP A 240 4.34 -20.95 4.90
C ASP A 240 3.22 -20.06 4.35
N VAL A 241 2.91 -18.96 5.06
CA VAL A 241 1.92 -17.98 4.61
C VAL A 241 2.36 -17.30 3.31
N MET A 242 3.64 -16.95 3.19
CA MET A 242 4.16 -16.37 1.94
C MET A 242 4.11 -17.36 0.77
N ARG A 243 4.38 -18.66 1.02
CA ARG A 243 4.26 -19.73 0.01
C ARG A 243 2.82 -19.91 -0.46
N ASP A 244 1.87 -19.93 0.47
CA ASP A 244 0.45 -20.02 0.14
C ASP A 244 0.02 -18.83 -0.71
N PHE A 245 0.45 -17.63 -0.35
CA PHE A 245 0.13 -16.43 -1.12
C PHE A 245 0.71 -16.45 -2.54
N VAL A 246 1.94 -16.93 -2.71
CA VAL A 246 2.56 -17.15 -4.04
C VAL A 246 1.78 -18.19 -4.86
N ALA A 247 1.33 -19.27 -4.20
CA ALA A 247 0.56 -20.33 -4.86
C ALA A 247 -0.80 -19.81 -5.35
N ASP A 248 -1.50 -19.07 -4.50
CA ASP A 248 -2.80 -18.45 -4.83
C ASP A 248 -2.67 -17.47 -6.00
N MET A 249 -1.65 -16.61 -5.99
CA MET A 249 -1.39 -15.68 -7.10
C MET A 249 -1.15 -16.39 -8.44
N ARG A 250 -0.51 -17.58 -8.42
CA ARG A 250 -0.31 -18.37 -9.65
C ARG A 250 -1.56 -19.11 -10.10
N ALA A 251 -2.48 -19.40 -9.19
CA ALA A 251 -3.73 -20.06 -9.52
C ALA A 251 -4.75 -19.11 -10.18
N ASP A 252 -4.66 -17.82 -9.87
CA ASP A 252 -5.57 -16.78 -10.35
C ASP A 252 -5.09 -16.10 -11.65
N GLY A 253 -3.85 -16.31 -12.10
CA GLY A 253 -3.22 -15.74 -13.30
C GLY A 253 -3.12 -16.73 -14.44
#